data_cf203555bb988a6df4fca7b4adc4168f
#
_entry.id   cf203555bb988a6df4fca7b4adc4168f
#
_cell.length_a   1.000
_cell.length_b   1.000
_cell.length_c   1.000
_cell.angle_alpha   90.00
_cell.angle_beta   90.00
_cell.angle_gamma   90.00
#
_symmetry.space_group_name_H-M   'P 1'
#
loop_
_entity.id
_entity.type
_entity.pdbx_description
1 polymer ?
#
loop_
_entity_poly.entity_id
_entity_poly.type
_entity_poly.pdbx_seq_one_letter_code
_entity_poly.pdbx_strand_id
1 'polypeptide(L)'
;AEPEEGVVVGVSSRTVPLELLEEYLDELVLLADTAGVTVVHKFSQDRIRIDSATYIGSGKADEIGKIVAKEKIRLVIFDDDLSPVQVRNLEKHINCKILDRSGLILDIFAKRAKTKEAMTQVELAQLQYLLPRLTRQWTHLSKQYGGVGTKGPGEQQIESDRRAIRTRISHLKEKLAGIKRERDVQRKGREALTRVGMVGYTNAGKSTLFRALTGAD
;
A
#
# COMPACT_ATOMS: atom_id res chain seq x y z
N ALA A 1 -16.58 -12.86 1.28
CA ALA A 1 -16.84 -11.42 1.26
C ALA A 1 -16.94 -11.00 -0.19
N GLU A 2 -17.92 -10.19 -0.54
CA GLU A 2 -17.98 -9.58 -1.86
C GLU A 2 -16.72 -8.75 -2.10
N PRO A 3 -16.15 -8.77 -3.31
CA PRO A 3 -14.97 -7.96 -3.63
C PRO A 3 -15.31 -6.47 -3.44
N GLU A 4 -14.37 -5.72 -2.90
CA GLU A 4 -14.53 -4.27 -2.72
C GLU A 4 -14.46 -3.61 -4.10
N GLU A 5 -15.48 -2.80 -4.45
CA GLU A 5 -15.45 -2.03 -5.69
C GLU A 5 -14.60 -0.77 -5.54
N GLY A 6 -13.81 -0.49 -6.57
CA GLY A 6 -12.93 0.67 -6.61
C GLY A 6 -12.81 1.29 -7.98
N VAL A 7 -12.26 2.49 -8.05
CA VAL A 7 -11.89 3.16 -9.29
C VAL A 7 -10.41 3.47 -9.31
N VAL A 8 -9.80 3.51 -10.49
CA VAL A 8 -8.41 3.92 -10.68
C VAL A 8 -8.33 5.27 -11.38
N VAL A 9 -7.34 6.06 -10.97
CA VAL A 9 -7.14 7.44 -11.46
C VAL A 9 -5.67 7.64 -11.80
N GLY A 10 -5.41 8.19 -12.98
CA GLY A 10 -4.06 8.58 -13.40
C GLY A 10 -4.02 9.93 -14.10
N VAL A 11 -2.84 10.52 -14.18
CA VAL A 11 -2.61 11.81 -14.81
C VAL A 11 -1.56 11.67 -15.90
N SER A 12 -1.94 12.02 -17.15
CA SER A 12 -0.97 12.20 -18.22
C SER A 12 -0.29 13.56 -18.10
N SER A 13 0.95 13.61 -18.50
CA SER A 13 1.79 14.80 -18.43
C SER A 13 2.80 14.82 -19.60
N ARG A 14 3.63 15.84 -19.67
CA ARG A 14 4.71 15.87 -20.65
C ARG A 14 5.69 14.69 -20.58
N THR A 15 5.86 14.11 -19.39
CA THR A 15 6.75 12.96 -19.13
C THR A 15 6.04 11.62 -19.24
N VAL A 16 4.72 11.60 -19.13
CA VAL A 16 3.87 10.40 -19.21
C VAL A 16 2.77 10.67 -20.25
N PRO A 17 2.99 10.31 -21.53
CA PRO A 17 1.97 10.41 -22.57
C PRO A 17 0.73 9.58 -22.24
N LEU A 18 -0.41 9.92 -22.84
CA LEU A 18 -1.69 9.25 -22.56
C LEU A 18 -1.62 7.74 -22.84
N GLU A 19 -0.95 7.31 -23.91
CA GLU A 19 -0.80 5.90 -24.25
C GLU A 19 -0.06 5.12 -23.15
N LEU A 20 1.02 5.69 -22.62
CA LEU A 20 1.77 5.09 -21.53
C LEU A 20 0.97 5.11 -20.22
N LEU A 21 0.17 6.15 -19.98
CA LEU A 21 -0.72 6.20 -18.83
C LEU A 21 -1.77 5.09 -18.86
N GLU A 22 -2.31 4.77 -20.04
CA GLU A 22 -3.28 3.67 -20.18
C GLU A 22 -2.65 2.32 -19.81
N GLU A 23 -1.41 2.06 -20.22
CA GLU A 23 -0.65 0.87 -19.79
C GLU A 23 -0.47 0.82 -18.27
N TYR A 24 -0.11 1.95 -17.64
CA TYR A 24 0.04 2.04 -16.19
C TYR A 24 -1.28 1.82 -15.45
N LEU A 25 -2.39 2.37 -15.95
CA LEU A 25 -3.71 2.13 -15.38
C LEU A 25 -4.15 0.67 -15.54
N ASP A 26 -3.81 0.00 -16.65
CA ASP A 26 -4.06 -1.42 -16.83
C ASP A 26 -3.26 -2.27 -15.84
N GLU A 27 -1.99 -1.94 -15.62
CA GLU A 27 -1.18 -2.57 -14.57
C GLU A 27 -1.80 -2.33 -13.18
N LEU A 28 -2.24 -1.09 -12.89
CA LEU A 28 -2.87 -0.75 -11.63
C LEU A 28 -4.15 -1.54 -11.37
N VAL A 29 -4.96 -1.79 -12.43
CA VAL A 29 -6.14 -2.66 -12.35
C VAL A 29 -5.75 -4.09 -11.96
N LEU A 30 -4.69 -4.65 -12.53
CA LEU A 30 -4.20 -5.99 -12.17
C LEU A 30 -3.67 -6.04 -10.73
N LEU A 31 -3.01 -4.98 -10.28
CA LEU A 31 -2.58 -4.85 -8.88
C LEU A 31 -3.78 -4.76 -7.94
N ALA A 32 -4.82 -3.98 -8.29
CA ALA A 32 -6.04 -3.86 -7.51
C ALA A 32 -6.77 -5.20 -7.39
N ASP A 33 -6.90 -5.95 -8.48
CA ASP A 33 -7.46 -7.30 -8.49
C ASP A 33 -6.66 -8.24 -7.57
N THR A 34 -5.34 -8.19 -7.63
CA THR A 34 -4.45 -8.94 -6.72
C THR A 34 -4.70 -8.57 -5.26
N ALA A 35 -5.08 -7.33 -4.98
CA ALA A 35 -5.47 -6.86 -3.66
C ALA A 35 -6.93 -7.23 -3.29
N GLY A 36 -7.71 -7.80 -4.22
CA GLY A 36 -9.10 -8.19 -4.02
C GLY A 36 -10.07 -7.02 -4.20
N VAL A 37 -9.70 -6.05 -5.02
CA VAL A 37 -10.53 -4.89 -5.40
C VAL A 37 -10.94 -5.04 -6.87
N THR A 38 -12.24 -4.99 -7.14
CA THR A 38 -12.79 -4.97 -8.50
C THR A 38 -12.85 -3.52 -9.00
N VAL A 39 -12.07 -3.22 -10.03
CA VAL A 39 -12.08 -1.87 -10.64
C VAL A 39 -13.25 -1.73 -11.60
N VAL A 40 -14.15 -0.78 -11.31
CA VAL A 40 -15.35 -0.51 -12.12
C VAL A 40 -15.19 0.65 -13.09
N HIS A 41 -14.30 1.63 -12.78
CA HIS A 41 -14.00 2.76 -13.66
C HIS A 41 -12.51 3.07 -13.67
N LYS A 42 -12.03 3.56 -14.83
CA LYS A 42 -10.72 4.18 -15.02
C LYS A 42 -10.91 5.64 -15.36
N PHE A 43 -10.22 6.53 -14.67
CA PHE A 43 -10.21 7.96 -14.96
C PHE A 43 -8.80 8.40 -15.32
N SER A 44 -8.71 9.14 -16.40
CA SER A 44 -7.48 9.84 -16.81
C SER A 44 -7.71 11.33 -16.88
N GLN A 45 -6.68 12.10 -16.65
CA GLN A 45 -6.68 13.54 -16.85
C GLN A 45 -5.35 13.96 -17.46
N ASP A 46 -5.41 14.77 -18.53
CA ASP A 46 -4.21 15.41 -19.06
C ASP A 46 -3.91 16.72 -18.32
N ARG A 47 -2.67 16.87 -17.83
CA ARG A 47 -2.24 18.08 -17.13
C ARG A 47 -0.78 18.42 -17.41
N ILE A 48 -0.55 19.68 -17.74
CA ILE A 48 0.82 20.21 -17.88
C ILE A 48 1.54 20.22 -16.54
N ARG A 49 0.82 20.47 -15.44
CA ARG A 49 1.34 20.49 -14.07
C ARG A 49 0.37 19.80 -13.12
N ILE A 50 0.92 18.94 -12.29
CA ILE A 50 0.22 18.29 -11.19
C ILE A 50 -0.27 19.35 -10.20
N ASP A 51 -1.51 19.21 -9.73
CA ASP A 51 -2.05 20.09 -8.71
C ASP A 51 -1.42 19.78 -7.34
N SER A 52 -0.92 20.82 -6.67
CA SER A 52 -0.24 20.65 -5.37
C SER A 52 -1.21 20.28 -4.24
N ALA A 53 -2.48 20.65 -4.36
CA ALA A 53 -3.49 20.44 -3.33
C ALA A 53 -4.28 19.14 -3.52
N THR A 54 -4.61 18.76 -4.76
CA THR A 54 -5.52 17.65 -5.07
C THR A 54 -4.95 16.65 -6.09
N TYR A 55 -3.71 16.82 -6.54
CA TYR A 55 -3.06 16.01 -7.57
C TYR A 55 -3.73 16.17 -8.96
N ILE A 56 -5.03 15.86 -9.07
CA ILE A 56 -5.95 16.20 -10.15
C ILE A 56 -6.62 17.55 -9.82
N GLY A 57 -7.14 18.28 -10.80
CA GLY A 57 -7.89 19.51 -10.55
C GLY A 57 -9.13 19.25 -9.68
N SER A 58 -9.52 20.24 -8.87
CA SER A 58 -10.70 20.13 -7.99
C SER A 58 -11.98 19.78 -8.75
N GLY A 59 -12.20 20.34 -9.96
CA GLY A 59 -13.35 19.99 -10.79
C GLY A 59 -13.39 18.51 -11.19
N LYS A 60 -12.22 17.90 -11.50
CA LYS A 60 -12.16 16.46 -11.79
C LYS A 60 -12.36 15.63 -10.53
N ALA A 61 -11.85 16.07 -9.38
CA ALA A 61 -12.11 15.43 -8.10
C ALA A 61 -13.62 15.43 -7.76
N ASP A 62 -14.31 16.55 -7.98
CA ASP A 62 -15.75 16.66 -7.76
C ASP A 62 -16.57 15.79 -8.74
N GLU A 63 -16.13 15.70 -10.01
CA GLU A 63 -16.73 14.79 -11.00
C GLU A 63 -16.64 13.33 -10.55
N ILE A 64 -15.44 12.88 -10.15
CA ILE A 64 -15.22 11.52 -9.61
C ILE A 64 -16.07 11.33 -8.36
N GLY A 65 -16.12 12.31 -7.47
CA GLY A 65 -16.93 12.26 -6.24
C GLY A 65 -18.42 12.03 -6.50
N LYS A 66 -18.98 12.64 -7.54
CA LYS A 66 -20.38 12.42 -7.93
C LYS A 66 -20.64 10.98 -8.41
N ILE A 67 -19.71 10.40 -9.18
CA ILE A 67 -19.82 9.01 -9.67
C ILE A 67 -19.68 8.04 -8.50
N VAL A 68 -18.65 8.23 -7.67
CA VAL A 68 -18.39 7.43 -6.46
C VAL A 68 -19.60 7.42 -5.52
N ALA A 69 -20.21 8.58 -5.28
CA ALA A 69 -21.42 8.70 -4.44
C ALA A 69 -22.63 8.00 -5.05
N LYS A 70 -22.85 8.17 -6.37
CA LYS A 70 -23.98 7.56 -7.09
C LYS A 70 -23.90 6.03 -7.08
N GLU A 71 -22.72 5.47 -7.29
CA GLU A 71 -22.49 4.03 -7.41
C GLU A 71 -22.07 3.39 -6.06
N LYS A 72 -21.99 4.19 -4.98
CA LYS A 72 -21.60 3.74 -3.62
C LYS A 72 -20.21 3.10 -3.55
N ILE A 73 -19.32 3.53 -4.43
CA ILE A 73 -17.92 3.07 -4.46
C ILE A 73 -17.22 3.59 -3.19
N ARG A 74 -16.34 2.78 -2.62
CA ARG A 74 -15.70 3.10 -1.33
C ARG A 74 -14.20 3.38 -1.44
N LEU A 75 -13.60 3.11 -2.60
CA LEU A 75 -12.17 3.19 -2.80
C LEU A 75 -11.82 3.86 -4.13
N VAL A 76 -10.92 4.85 -4.07
CA VAL A 76 -10.28 5.43 -5.25
C VAL A 76 -8.78 5.24 -5.15
N ILE A 77 -8.15 4.67 -6.18
CA ILE A 77 -6.74 4.34 -6.24
C ILE A 77 -6.07 5.24 -7.28
N PHE A 78 -5.03 5.95 -6.87
CA PHE A 78 -4.20 6.77 -7.75
C PHE A 78 -2.96 6.01 -8.18
N ASP A 79 -2.58 6.16 -9.44
CA ASP A 79 -1.40 5.48 -10.00
C ASP A 79 -0.08 6.03 -9.44
N ASP A 80 -0.05 7.30 -9.08
CA ASP A 80 1.11 7.98 -8.50
C ASP A 80 1.03 8.08 -6.97
N ASP A 81 2.19 8.30 -6.34
CA ASP A 81 2.27 8.58 -4.91
C ASP A 81 1.69 9.94 -4.58
N LEU A 82 0.80 9.97 -3.62
CA LEU A 82 0.15 11.19 -3.14
C LEU A 82 0.80 11.69 -1.85
N SER A 83 0.95 13.01 -1.74
CA SER A 83 1.29 13.62 -0.46
C SER A 83 0.13 13.48 0.55
N PRO A 84 0.42 13.50 1.86
CA PRO A 84 -0.64 13.45 2.88
C PRO A 84 -1.66 14.58 2.77
N VAL A 85 -1.26 15.74 2.25
CA VAL A 85 -2.16 16.88 2.00
C VAL A 85 -3.10 16.59 0.84
N GLN A 86 -2.57 16.04 -0.26
CA GLN A 86 -3.38 15.64 -1.41
C GLN A 86 -4.40 14.57 -1.04
N VAL A 87 -3.99 13.52 -0.33
CA VAL A 87 -4.93 12.48 0.17
C VAL A 87 -6.06 13.11 0.96
N ARG A 88 -5.75 13.95 1.96
CA ARG A 88 -6.75 14.59 2.80
C ARG A 88 -7.71 15.49 2.01
N ASN A 89 -7.22 16.22 1.03
CA ASN A 89 -8.05 17.11 0.22
C ASN A 89 -8.93 16.30 -0.74
N LEU A 90 -8.38 15.25 -1.38
CA LEU A 90 -9.14 14.33 -2.23
C LEU A 90 -10.25 13.62 -1.45
N GLU A 91 -9.97 13.15 -0.23
CA GLU A 91 -11.00 12.56 0.64
C GLU A 91 -12.16 13.51 0.93
N LYS A 92 -11.88 14.81 1.06
CA LYS A 92 -12.94 15.83 1.25
C LYS A 92 -13.79 16.05 0.00
N HIS A 93 -13.17 16.05 -1.20
CA HIS A 93 -13.87 16.24 -2.46
C HIS A 93 -14.65 14.99 -2.88
N ILE A 94 -14.03 13.81 -2.75
CA ILE A 94 -14.58 12.55 -3.27
C ILE A 94 -15.44 11.84 -2.21
N ASN A 95 -15.21 12.14 -0.92
CA ASN A 95 -15.90 11.54 0.22
C ASN A 95 -15.81 10.01 0.29
N CYS A 96 -14.66 9.45 -0.09
CA CYS A 96 -14.35 8.04 0.04
C CYS A 96 -12.88 7.83 0.42
N LYS A 97 -12.47 6.59 0.66
CA LYS A 97 -11.08 6.23 0.93
C LYS A 97 -10.23 6.47 -0.32
N ILE A 98 -9.14 7.20 -0.14
CA ILE A 98 -8.13 7.42 -1.18
C ILE A 98 -6.90 6.56 -0.87
N LEU A 99 -6.41 5.86 -1.87
CA LEU A 99 -5.20 5.07 -1.82
C LEU A 99 -4.30 5.46 -2.99
N ASP A 100 -3.01 5.44 -2.79
CA ASP A 100 -2.04 5.59 -3.86
C ASP A 100 -1.39 4.24 -4.22
N ARG A 101 -0.57 4.21 -5.26
CA ARG A 101 0.11 3.00 -5.72
C ARG A 101 0.93 2.35 -4.61
N SER A 102 1.66 3.13 -3.84
CA SER A 102 2.46 2.62 -2.70
C SER A 102 1.58 1.96 -1.62
N GLY A 103 0.45 2.57 -1.28
CA GLY A 103 -0.51 1.99 -0.34
C GLY A 103 -1.09 0.67 -0.83
N LEU A 104 -1.47 0.59 -2.11
CA LEU A 104 -1.97 -0.64 -2.72
C LEU A 104 -0.93 -1.77 -2.69
N ILE A 105 0.32 -1.46 -3.03
CA ILE A 105 1.42 -2.43 -2.99
C ILE A 105 1.66 -2.94 -1.56
N LEU A 106 1.58 -2.07 -0.56
CA LEU A 106 1.69 -2.45 0.85
C LEU A 106 0.57 -3.40 1.28
N ASP A 107 -0.66 -3.19 0.81
CA ASP A 107 -1.79 -4.07 1.08
C ASP A 107 -1.61 -5.46 0.42
N ILE A 108 -1.07 -5.51 -0.80
CA ILE A 108 -0.71 -6.77 -1.47
C ILE A 108 0.36 -7.51 -0.67
N PHE A 109 1.42 -6.81 -0.23
CA PHE A 109 2.46 -7.44 0.60
C PHE A 109 1.92 -7.95 1.92
N ALA A 110 1.00 -7.23 2.56
CA ALA A 110 0.38 -7.66 3.80
C ALA A 110 -0.38 -8.99 3.64
N LYS A 111 -1.08 -9.17 2.52
CA LYS A 111 -1.78 -10.41 2.20
C LYS A 111 -0.84 -11.58 1.87
N ARG A 112 0.34 -11.30 1.32
CA ARG A 112 1.31 -12.31 0.86
C ARG A 112 2.40 -12.66 1.89
N ALA A 113 2.62 -11.83 2.90
CA ALA A 113 3.65 -12.05 3.90
C ALA A 113 3.35 -13.30 4.75
N LYS A 114 4.22 -14.31 4.71
CA LYS A 114 4.04 -15.59 5.43
C LYS A 114 5.02 -15.74 6.60
N THR A 115 6.19 -15.11 6.55
CA THR A 115 7.19 -15.22 7.62
C THR A 115 6.99 -14.14 8.67
N LYS A 116 7.34 -14.43 9.94
CA LYS A 116 7.27 -13.45 11.04
C LYS A 116 8.04 -12.17 10.72
N GLU A 117 9.18 -12.28 10.06
CA GLU A 117 9.98 -11.13 9.65
C GLU A 117 9.27 -10.31 8.56
N ALA A 118 8.82 -10.97 7.47
CA ALA A 118 8.09 -10.29 6.38
C ALA A 118 6.82 -9.60 6.91
N MET A 119 6.02 -10.27 7.74
CA MET A 119 4.83 -9.68 8.38
C MET A 119 5.20 -8.45 9.22
N THR A 120 6.28 -8.52 10.00
CA THR A 120 6.74 -7.40 10.84
C THR A 120 7.25 -6.23 9.98
N GLN A 121 7.97 -6.50 8.88
CA GLN A 121 8.43 -5.48 7.94
C GLN A 121 7.28 -4.78 7.23
N VAL A 122 6.30 -5.55 6.76
CA VAL A 122 5.13 -4.99 6.07
C VAL A 122 4.26 -4.18 7.04
N GLU A 123 4.01 -4.67 8.26
CA GLU A 123 3.30 -3.93 9.29
C GLU A 123 4.00 -2.59 9.60
N LEU A 124 5.32 -2.61 9.75
CA LEU A 124 6.10 -1.40 9.96
C LEU A 124 5.95 -0.41 8.81
N ALA A 125 6.06 -0.87 7.57
CA ALA A 125 5.91 -0.03 6.37
C ALA A 125 4.50 0.56 6.26
N GLN A 126 3.45 -0.25 6.51
CA GLN A 126 2.06 0.21 6.52
C GLN A 126 1.83 1.30 7.58
N LEU A 127 2.35 1.13 8.80
CA LEU A 127 2.19 2.13 9.86
C LEU A 127 2.97 3.42 9.57
N GLN A 128 4.14 3.33 8.94
CA GLN A 128 4.91 4.50 8.51
C GLN A 128 4.22 5.26 7.37
N TYR A 129 3.60 4.55 6.44
CA TYR A 129 2.78 5.12 5.37
C TYR A 129 1.51 5.79 5.93
N LEU A 130 0.85 5.15 6.87
CA LEU A 130 -0.41 5.61 7.47
C LEU A 130 -0.22 6.83 8.38
N LEU A 131 0.83 6.87 9.19
CA LEU A 131 1.03 7.87 10.24
C LEU A 131 0.88 9.33 9.75
N PRO A 132 1.51 9.79 8.63
CA PRO A 132 1.32 11.13 8.12
C PRO A 132 -0.05 11.35 7.45
N ARG A 133 -0.74 10.28 7.06
CA ARG A 133 -2.03 10.28 6.33
C ARG A 133 -3.24 10.15 7.24
N LEU A 134 -3.06 9.96 8.56
CA LEU A 134 -4.16 9.82 9.50
C LEU A 134 -5.08 11.04 9.47
N THR A 135 -6.29 10.80 8.96
CA THR A 135 -7.41 11.75 8.90
C THR A 135 -8.62 11.15 9.63
N ARG A 136 -9.68 11.92 9.80
CA ARG A 136 -10.93 11.44 10.44
C ARG A 136 -11.58 10.27 9.69
N GLN A 137 -11.37 10.14 8.39
CA GLN A 137 -11.98 9.07 7.58
C GLN A 137 -11.23 7.73 7.73
N TRP A 138 -9.97 7.77 8.12
CA TRP A 138 -9.15 6.58 8.36
C TRP A 138 -9.40 5.92 9.72
N THR A 139 -10.17 6.53 10.61
CA THR A 139 -10.53 5.94 11.92
C THR A 139 -11.37 4.65 11.80
N HIS A 140 -11.96 4.37 10.63
CA HIS A 140 -12.64 3.11 10.39
C HIS A 140 -11.71 1.90 10.22
N LEU A 141 -10.42 2.11 9.91
CA LEU A 141 -9.40 1.06 9.84
C LEU A 141 -8.96 0.57 11.22
N SER A 142 -9.12 1.38 12.27
CA SER A 142 -8.81 0.97 13.64
C SER A 142 -9.71 -0.15 14.16
N LYS A 143 -10.88 -0.38 13.55
CA LYS A 143 -11.77 -1.52 13.87
C LYS A 143 -11.17 -2.87 13.45
N GLN A 144 -10.24 -2.90 12.50
CA GLN A 144 -9.57 -4.11 12.05
C GLN A 144 -8.40 -4.50 12.98
N TYR A 145 -7.94 -3.55 13.83
CA TYR A 145 -6.87 -3.74 14.83
C TYR A 145 -7.36 -3.74 16.28
N GLY A 146 -8.66 -4.00 16.53
CA GLY A 146 -9.18 -4.31 17.88
C GLY A 146 -9.04 -3.19 18.91
N GLY A 147 -9.60 -2.03 18.66
CA GLY A 147 -9.70 -0.94 19.63
C GLY A 147 -11.16 -0.55 19.89
N VAL A 148 -11.59 -0.63 21.16
CA VAL A 148 -12.96 -0.31 21.62
C VAL A 148 -13.25 1.17 21.41
N GLY A 149 -14.34 1.46 20.68
CA GLY A 149 -14.81 2.82 20.45
C GLY A 149 -15.33 3.51 21.71
N THR A 150 -14.79 4.68 22.00
CA THR A 150 -15.42 5.69 22.84
C THR A 150 -15.50 6.99 22.07
N LYS A 151 -16.70 7.58 22.01
CA LYS A 151 -16.95 8.90 21.41
C LYS A 151 -16.27 9.98 22.25
N GLY A 152 -15.11 10.45 21.80
CA GLY A 152 -14.44 11.65 22.32
C GLY A 152 -14.34 12.72 21.24
N PRO A 153 -14.05 14.00 21.54
CA PRO A 153 -13.90 15.05 20.55
C PRO A 153 -12.79 14.66 19.58
N GLY A 154 -13.11 14.66 18.27
CA GLY A 154 -12.36 13.98 17.21
C GLY A 154 -10.87 14.35 17.03
N GLU A 155 -10.36 15.43 17.63
CA GLU A 155 -8.95 15.79 17.60
C GLU A 155 -8.11 15.07 18.65
N GLN A 156 -8.65 14.84 19.84
CA GLN A 156 -7.97 14.09 20.92
C GLN A 156 -7.81 12.62 20.54
N GLN A 157 -8.78 12.05 19.80
CA GLN A 157 -8.71 10.67 19.36
C GLN A 157 -7.64 10.47 18.29
N ILE A 158 -7.53 11.36 17.32
CA ILE A 158 -6.48 11.31 16.29
C ILE A 158 -5.08 11.39 16.91
N GLU A 159 -4.88 12.25 17.91
CA GLU A 159 -3.57 12.35 18.58
C GLU A 159 -3.26 11.12 19.43
N SER A 160 -4.26 10.53 20.08
CA SER A 160 -4.13 9.25 20.76
C SER A 160 -3.74 8.13 19.80
N ASP A 161 -4.42 8.06 18.63
CA ASP A 161 -4.13 7.07 17.59
C ASP A 161 -2.71 7.25 17.01
N ARG A 162 -2.30 8.50 16.76
CA ARG A 162 -0.93 8.81 16.33
C ARG A 162 0.11 8.38 17.34
N ARG A 163 -0.15 8.59 18.62
CA ARG A 163 0.75 8.16 19.71
C ARG A 163 0.86 6.64 19.75
N ALA A 164 -0.26 5.94 19.69
CA ALA A 164 -0.31 4.48 19.66
C ALA A 164 0.48 3.92 18.46
N ILE A 165 0.31 4.51 17.26
CA ILE A 165 1.04 4.10 16.06
C ILE A 165 2.54 4.37 16.21
N ARG A 166 2.98 5.53 16.74
CA ARG A 166 4.41 5.81 16.97
C ARG A 166 5.02 4.79 17.93
N THR A 167 4.33 4.45 19.02
CA THR A 167 4.76 3.41 19.96
C THR A 167 4.87 2.05 19.27
N ARG A 168 3.87 1.69 18.43
CA ARG A 168 3.90 0.43 17.67
C ARG A 168 5.06 0.39 16.68
N ILE A 169 5.34 1.48 15.96
CA ILE A 169 6.49 1.61 15.06
C ILE A 169 7.81 1.38 15.81
N SER A 170 7.98 1.98 17.00
CA SER A 170 9.18 1.78 17.82
C SER A 170 9.36 0.31 18.19
N HIS A 171 8.31 -0.32 18.71
CA HIS A 171 8.33 -1.74 19.07
C HIS A 171 8.62 -2.67 17.87
N LEU A 172 8.06 -2.40 16.69
CA LEU A 172 8.35 -3.20 15.50
C LEU A 172 9.79 -3.05 15.02
N LYS A 173 10.38 -1.84 15.12
CA LYS A 173 11.81 -1.61 14.84
C LYS A 173 12.71 -2.42 15.77
N GLU A 174 12.42 -2.43 17.06
CA GLU A 174 13.15 -3.22 18.05
C GLU A 174 13.06 -4.72 17.76
N LYS A 175 11.86 -5.20 17.44
CA LYS A 175 11.60 -6.59 17.06
C LYS A 175 12.41 -7.00 15.83
N LEU A 176 12.43 -6.17 14.77
CA LEU A 176 13.23 -6.44 13.57
C LEU A 176 14.73 -6.44 13.86
N ALA A 177 15.20 -5.53 14.72
CA ALA A 177 16.59 -5.53 15.17
C ALA A 177 16.95 -6.81 15.96
N GLY A 178 16.03 -7.35 16.74
CA GLY A 178 16.16 -8.67 17.40
C GLY A 178 16.28 -9.81 16.40
N ILE A 179 15.37 -9.90 15.44
CA ILE A 179 15.38 -10.93 14.39
C ILE A 179 16.70 -10.87 13.59
N LYS A 180 17.18 -9.67 13.26
CA LYS A 180 18.46 -9.50 12.57
C LYS A 180 19.63 -10.04 13.39
N ARG A 181 19.70 -9.70 14.68
CA ARG A 181 20.76 -10.22 15.57
C ARG A 181 20.74 -11.74 15.68
N GLU A 182 19.57 -12.35 15.82
CA GLU A 182 19.43 -13.82 15.86
C GLU A 182 19.95 -14.46 14.56
N ARG A 183 19.62 -13.88 13.41
CA ARG A 183 20.14 -14.33 12.11
C ARG A 183 21.66 -14.18 12.00
N ASP A 184 22.21 -13.08 12.48
CA ASP A 184 23.66 -12.85 12.45
C ASP A 184 24.37 -13.87 13.32
N VAL A 185 23.83 -14.22 14.49
CA VAL A 185 24.35 -15.31 15.35
C VAL A 185 24.29 -16.67 14.61
N GLN A 186 23.15 -16.99 13.99
CA GLN A 186 23.01 -18.24 13.23
C GLN A 186 23.95 -18.30 12.01
N ARG A 187 24.32 -17.16 11.44
CA ARG A 187 25.21 -17.07 10.28
C ARG A 187 26.69 -17.20 10.66
N LYS A 188 27.10 -16.76 11.86
CA LYS A 188 28.50 -16.83 12.32
C LYS A 188 29.10 -18.23 12.22
N GLY A 189 28.34 -19.28 12.51
CA GLY A 189 28.79 -20.67 12.36
C GLY A 189 28.99 -21.14 10.91
N ARG A 190 28.60 -20.31 9.91
CA ARG A 190 28.68 -20.65 8.48
C ARG A 190 29.58 -19.69 7.68
N GLU A 191 30.34 -18.85 8.33
CA GLU A 191 31.20 -17.84 7.66
C GLU A 191 32.33 -18.50 6.84
N ALA A 192 32.78 -19.68 7.24
CA ALA A 192 33.79 -20.47 6.52
C ALA A 192 33.25 -21.24 5.31
N LEU A 193 31.95 -21.26 5.06
CA LEU A 193 31.34 -21.98 3.95
C LEU A 193 31.18 -21.08 2.73
N THR A 194 31.55 -21.60 1.55
CA THR A 194 31.31 -20.94 0.28
C THR A 194 29.80 -20.82 0.04
N ARG A 195 29.34 -19.61 -0.25
CA ARG A 195 27.92 -19.33 -0.53
C ARG A 195 27.71 -19.20 -2.03
N VAL A 196 26.80 -20.02 -2.55
CA VAL A 196 26.41 -19.97 -3.97
C VAL A 196 24.94 -19.59 -4.05
N GLY A 197 24.63 -18.53 -4.82
CA GLY A 197 23.27 -18.10 -5.09
C GLY A 197 22.83 -18.53 -6.49
N MET A 198 21.70 -19.25 -6.60
CA MET A 198 21.10 -19.54 -7.90
C MET A 198 20.07 -18.50 -8.25
N VAL A 199 20.28 -17.79 -9.38
CA VAL A 199 19.40 -16.75 -9.90
C VAL A 199 18.88 -17.15 -11.28
N GLY A 200 17.62 -16.87 -11.56
CA GLY A 200 17.00 -17.16 -12.85
C GLY A 200 15.48 -17.02 -12.81
N TYR A 201 14.85 -16.97 -13.97
CA TYR A 201 13.40 -16.86 -14.12
C TYR A 201 12.64 -18.02 -13.46
N THR A 202 11.36 -17.81 -13.19
CA THR A 202 10.44 -18.88 -12.76
C THR A 202 10.47 -20.01 -13.79
N ASN A 203 10.41 -21.27 -13.29
CA ASN A 203 10.49 -22.48 -14.12
C ASN A 203 11.80 -22.71 -14.88
N ALA A 204 12.86 -21.97 -14.61
CA ALA A 204 14.20 -22.17 -15.19
C ALA A 204 14.95 -23.40 -14.61
N GLY A 205 14.28 -24.28 -13.88
CA GLY A 205 14.90 -25.50 -13.34
C GLY A 205 15.78 -25.31 -12.10
N LYS A 206 15.76 -24.12 -11.45
CA LYS A 206 16.59 -23.84 -10.24
C LYS A 206 16.42 -24.88 -9.14
N SER A 207 15.18 -25.21 -8.82
CA SER A 207 14.88 -26.19 -7.77
C SER A 207 15.34 -27.61 -8.15
N THR A 208 15.22 -27.98 -9.42
CA THR A 208 15.70 -29.27 -9.94
C THR A 208 17.21 -29.37 -9.84
N LEU A 209 17.93 -28.30 -10.25
CA LEU A 209 19.38 -28.24 -10.12
C LEU A 209 19.82 -28.28 -8.66
N PHE A 210 19.13 -27.53 -7.78
CA PHE A 210 19.42 -27.53 -6.35
C PHE A 210 19.27 -28.92 -5.75
N ARG A 211 18.19 -29.64 -6.06
CA ARG A 211 17.98 -31.04 -5.61
C ARG A 211 19.07 -31.97 -6.13
N ALA A 212 19.42 -31.82 -7.41
CA ALA A 212 20.49 -32.67 -8.01
C ALA A 212 21.85 -32.44 -7.34
N LEU A 213 22.16 -31.20 -6.93
CA LEU A 213 23.43 -30.87 -6.30
C LEU A 213 23.49 -31.20 -4.80
N THR A 214 22.37 -31.16 -4.09
CA THR A 214 22.32 -31.29 -2.63
C THR A 214 21.80 -32.65 -2.17
N GLY A 215 21.20 -33.46 -3.06
CA GLY A 215 20.51 -34.67 -2.70
C GLY A 215 19.28 -34.46 -1.79
N ALA A 216 18.82 -33.20 -1.66
CA ALA A 216 17.63 -32.87 -0.84
C ALA A 216 16.34 -33.12 -1.61
N ASP A 217 15.38 -33.79 -0.99
CA ASP A 217 14.03 -34.03 -1.51
C ASP A 217 13.15 -32.76 -1.48
#